data_08a54fa3e482684192fb848775e26e4b
#
_entry.id   08a54fa3e482684192fb848775e26e4b
#
_cell.length_a   1.000
_cell.length_b   1.000
_cell.length_c   1.000
_cell.angle_alpha   90.00
_cell.angle_beta   90.00
_cell.angle_gamma   90.00
#
_symmetry.space_group_name_H-M   'P 1'
#
loop_
_entity.id
_entity.type
_entity.pdbx_description
1 polymer ?
#
loop_
_entity_poly.entity_id
_entity_poly.type
_entity_poly.pdbx_seq_one_letter_code
_entity_poly.pdbx_strand_id
1 'polypeptide(L)'
;YEISACLVGSEMCIRDRSRGLPRTYGHKKGAETVRIVVESAIELDVEYLTLFGFSSENWNRPKDEVIDLMSLLRGYLVKEVEALDKKGIKFRVVGDRQRLDCDIVEMITSAEKLTADNAELTLTLALSYGGRRAISDAAKKLAMQVYKRQLNPNEICEEMFNQALETKMFPDPDLVIRTSGEKRISNFMLWECAYSEFVFIDTLWPDFCHKDLSAAINEYSGRNRRFGSSI
;
A
#
# COMPACT_ATOMS: atom_id res chain seq x y z
N TYR A 1 -0.15 -0.86 15.53
CA TYR A 1 -1.12 -1.41 14.55
C TYR A 1 -0.52 -1.37 13.16
N GLU A 2 -0.83 -2.39 12.36
CA GLU A 2 -0.57 -2.38 10.94
C GLU A 2 -1.84 -2.13 10.15
N ILE A 3 -1.87 -1.05 9.36
CA ILE A 3 -3.03 -0.62 8.60
C ILE A 3 -2.71 -0.57 7.12
N SER A 4 -3.51 -1.26 6.31
CA SER A 4 -3.48 -1.17 4.86
C SER A 4 -4.70 -0.42 4.34
N ALA A 5 -4.48 0.71 3.67
CA ALA A 5 -5.53 1.50 3.05
C ALA A 5 -5.46 1.40 1.52
N CYS A 6 -6.59 1.14 0.88
CA CYS A 6 -6.67 0.99 -0.57
C CYS A 6 -6.88 2.33 -1.27
N LEU A 7 -5.84 2.84 -1.91
CA LEU A 7 -5.87 3.97 -2.83
C LEU A 7 -6.14 3.47 -4.24
N VAL A 8 -7.36 3.57 -4.73
CA VAL A 8 -7.63 3.26 -6.14
C VAL A 8 -7.91 4.56 -6.88
N GLY A 9 -7.08 4.86 -7.89
CA GLY A 9 -7.23 6.05 -8.71
C GLY A 9 -8.60 6.23 -9.38
N SER A 10 -9.45 5.20 -9.42
CA SER A 10 -10.85 5.31 -9.85
C SER A 10 -11.68 6.21 -8.93
N GLU A 11 -11.42 6.24 -7.64
CA GLU A 11 -12.16 7.05 -6.66
C GLU A 11 -11.98 8.55 -6.90
N MET A 12 -10.77 8.96 -7.27
CA MET A 12 -10.45 10.34 -7.62
C MET A 12 -11.27 10.80 -8.83
N CYS A 13 -11.35 9.96 -9.88
CA CYS A 13 -12.14 10.24 -11.07
C CYS A 13 -13.65 10.24 -10.80
N ILE A 14 -14.14 9.34 -9.94
CA ILE A 14 -15.56 9.27 -9.54
C ILE A 14 -15.97 10.56 -8.81
N ARG A 15 -15.18 10.99 -7.82
CA ARG A 15 -15.39 12.21 -7.06
C ARG A 15 -15.44 13.45 -7.95
N ASP A 16 -14.44 13.59 -8.82
CA ASP A 16 -14.34 14.76 -9.69
C ASP A 16 -15.50 14.84 -10.67
N ARG A 17 -15.89 13.69 -11.24
CA ARG A 17 -17.05 13.62 -12.14
C ARG A 17 -18.35 14.01 -11.42
N SER A 18 -18.57 13.57 -10.19
CA SER A 18 -19.76 13.91 -9.40
C SER A 18 -19.82 15.39 -9.03
N ARG A 19 -18.68 16.09 -9.04
CA ARG A 19 -18.54 17.52 -8.72
C ARG A 19 -18.31 18.41 -9.96
N GLY A 20 -18.31 17.84 -11.15
CA GLY A 20 -18.05 18.60 -12.40
C GLY A 20 -16.63 19.14 -12.51
N LEU A 21 -15.65 18.54 -11.81
CA LEU A 21 -14.26 18.99 -11.77
C LEU A 21 -13.39 18.21 -12.76
N PRO A 22 -12.27 18.79 -13.21
CA PRO A 22 -11.29 18.07 -14.01
C PRO A 22 -10.67 16.91 -13.21
N ARG A 23 -10.39 15.76 -13.88
CA ARG A 23 -9.81 14.55 -13.25
C ARG A 23 -8.50 14.82 -12.50
N THR A 24 -7.71 15.77 -12.97
CA THR A 24 -6.43 16.15 -12.35
C THR A 24 -6.59 16.76 -10.95
N TYR A 25 -7.77 17.31 -10.63
CA TYR A 25 -8.02 17.91 -9.32
C TYR A 25 -8.10 16.85 -8.21
N GLY A 26 -8.81 15.74 -8.44
CA GLY A 26 -8.92 14.65 -7.50
C GLY A 26 -7.58 13.97 -7.22
N HIS A 27 -6.74 13.84 -8.23
CA HIS A 27 -5.40 13.28 -8.06
C HIS A 27 -4.54 14.14 -7.12
N LYS A 28 -4.56 15.48 -7.29
CA LYS A 28 -3.87 16.40 -6.35
C LYS A 28 -4.42 16.28 -4.95
N LYS A 29 -5.75 16.27 -4.81
CA LYS A 29 -6.40 16.13 -3.52
C LYS A 29 -6.11 14.79 -2.86
N GLY A 30 -6.05 13.70 -3.64
CA GLY A 30 -5.64 12.38 -3.16
C GLY A 30 -4.21 12.36 -2.61
N ALA A 31 -3.28 13.09 -3.22
CA ALA A 31 -1.91 13.23 -2.71
C ALA A 31 -1.86 14.06 -1.40
N GLU A 32 -2.69 15.11 -1.27
CA GLU A 32 -2.84 15.84 0.00
C GLU A 32 -3.40 14.94 1.11
N THR A 33 -4.35 14.08 0.77
CA THR A 33 -4.94 13.10 1.70
C THR A 33 -3.88 12.15 2.24
N VAL A 34 -2.88 11.73 1.44
CA VAL A 34 -1.76 10.92 1.91
C VAL A 34 -1.08 11.58 3.12
N ARG A 35 -0.80 12.90 3.05
CA ARG A 35 -0.18 13.63 4.16
C ARG A 35 -1.06 13.60 5.42
N ILE A 36 -2.37 13.87 5.26
CA ILE A 36 -3.32 13.86 6.38
C ILE A 36 -3.36 12.47 7.03
N VAL A 37 -3.40 11.40 6.23
CA VAL A 37 -3.47 10.03 6.73
C VAL A 37 -2.18 9.62 7.44
N VAL A 38 -1.01 10.01 6.89
CA VAL A 38 0.29 9.75 7.51
C VAL A 38 0.40 10.47 8.87
N GLU A 39 0.01 11.73 8.96
CA GLU A 39 -0.01 12.48 10.22
C GLU A 39 -0.98 11.85 11.22
N SER A 40 -2.18 11.49 10.76
CA SER A 40 -3.17 10.80 11.60
C SER A 40 -2.69 9.42 12.08
N ALA A 41 -1.96 8.69 11.25
CA ALA A 41 -1.42 7.39 11.62
C ALA A 41 -0.41 7.51 12.77
N ILE A 42 0.47 8.51 12.74
CA ILE A 42 1.40 8.80 13.86
C ILE A 42 0.62 9.16 15.13
N GLU A 43 -0.36 10.07 15.04
CA GLU A 43 -1.19 10.48 16.17
C GLU A 43 -1.99 9.32 16.81
N LEU A 44 -2.25 8.26 16.04
CA LEU A 44 -3.02 7.07 16.45
C LEU A 44 -2.12 5.86 16.77
N ASP A 45 -0.80 6.07 16.95
CA ASP A 45 0.18 5.05 17.28
C ASP A 45 0.20 3.86 16.30
N VAL A 46 0.05 4.15 15.00
CA VAL A 46 0.17 3.17 13.91
C VAL A 46 1.64 3.01 13.55
N GLU A 47 2.17 1.80 13.64
CA GLU A 47 3.59 1.51 13.36
C GLU A 47 3.85 1.28 11.86
N TYR A 48 2.88 0.68 11.16
CA TYR A 48 2.98 0.35 9.73
C TYR A 48 1.74 0.82 8.98
N LEU A 49 1.95 1.62 7.96
CA LEU A 49 0.89 2.10 7.07
C LEU A 49 1.23 1.74 5.63
N THR A 50 0.42 0.89 5.00
CA THR A 50 0.57 0.56 3.58
C THR A 50 -0.53 1.22 2.76
N LEU A 51 -0.15 1.99 1.75
CA LEU A 51 -1.07 2.67 0.85
C LEU A 51 -0.99 2.05 -0.55
N PHE A 52 -2.15 1.69 -1.14
CA PHE A 52 -2.23 1.16 -2.50
C PHE A 52 -2.27 2.31 -3.53
N GLY A 53 -1.11 2.78 -3.95
CA GLY A 53 -0.99 3.94 -4.84
C GLY A 53 -1.27 3.63 -6.31
N PHE A 54 -0.78 2.48 -6.83
CA PHE A 54 -0.94 2.12 -8.23
C PHE A 54 -0.90 0.59 -8.40
N SER A 55 -2.02 0.00 -8.87
CA SER A 55 -2.10 -1.44 -9.09
C SER A 55 -1.48 -1.87 -10.43
N SER A 56 -1.12 -3.15 -10.53
CA SER A 56 -0.66 -3.76 -11.80
C SER A 56 -1.69 -3.64 -12.92
N GLU A 57 -2.97 -3.61 -12.60
CA GLU A 57 -4.08 -3.45 -13.54
C GLU A 57 -4.22 -2.02 -14.06
N ASN A 58 -3.74 -1.01 -13.31
CA ASN A 58 -3.82 0.40 -13.71
C ASN A 58 -2.99 0.75 -14.95
N TRP A 59 -2.02 -0.09 -15.30
CA TRP A 59 -1.28 0.04 -16.56
C TRP A 59 -2.17 -0.10 -17.81
N ASN A 60 -3.36 -0.69 -17.68
CA ASN A 60 -4.34 -0.82 -18.77
C ASN A 60 -5.20 0.45 -18.96
N ARG A 61 -4.97 1.50 -18.17
CA ARG A 61 -5.65 2.79 -18.34
C ARG A 61 -5.17 3.54 -19.60
N PRO A 62 -5.91 4.56 -20.03
CA PRO A 62 -5.43 5.44 -21.10
C PRO A 62 -4.03 5.97 -20.79
N LYS A 63 -3.17 6.03 -21.81
CA LYS A 63 -1.75 6.40 -21.64
C LYS A 63 -1.59 7.77 -20.97
N ASP A 64 -2.41 8.74 -21.34
CA ASP A 64 -2.36 10.10 -20.77
C ASP A 64 -2.64 10.07 -19.26
N GLU A 65 -3.60 9.25 -18.81
CA GLU A 65 -3.90 9.09 -17.39
C GLU A 65 -2.71 8.46 -16.62
N VAL A 66 -2.05 7.46 -17.21
CA VAL A 66 -0.85 6.85 -16.62
C VAL A 66 0.29 7.87 -16.52
N ILE A 67 0.51 8.67 -17.57
CA ILE A 67 1.54 9.73 -17.56
C ILE A 67 1.25 10.75 -16.45
N ASP A 68 0.02 11.19 -16.31
CA ASP A 68 -0.40 12.12 -15.25
C ASP A 68 -0.15 11.55 -13.86
N LEU A 69 -0.48 10.27 -13.62
CA LEU A 69 -0.25 9.59 -12.36
C LEU A 69 1.25 9.44 -12.05
N MET A 70 2.08 9.10 -13.04
CA MET A 70 3.54 9.03 -12.86
C MET A 70 4.14 10.41 -12.59
N SER A 71 3.64 11.47 -13.22
CA SER A 71 4.05 12.85 -12.96
C SER A 71 3.69 13.29 -11.54
N LEU A 72 2.51 12.90 -11.05
CA LEU A 72 2.09 13.16 -9.68
C LEU A 72 2.99 12.44 -8.66
N LEU A 73 3.33 11.18 -8.93
CA LEU A 73 4.25 10.40 -8.11
C LEU A 73 5.63 11.07 -8.02
N ARG A 74 6.19 11.53 -9.16
CA ARG A 74 7.44 12.30 -9.17
C ARG A 74 7.35 13.53 -8.29
N GLY A 75 6.26 14.30 -8.45
CA GLY A 75 6.02 15.50 -7.65
C GLY A 75 5.91 15.21 -6.16
N TYR A 76 5.30 14.08 -5.78
CA TYR A 76 5.21 13.62 -4.40
C TYR A 76 6.60 13.27 -3.84
N LEU A 77 7.35 12.43 -4.55
CA LEU A 77 8.69 12.02 -4.13
C LEU A 77 9.64 13.21 -3.94
N VAL A 78 9.58 14.21 -4.82
CA VAL A 78 10.40 15.44 -4.67
C VAL A 78 10.02 16.27 -3.45
N LYS A 79 8.72 16.40 -3.18
CA LYS A 79 8.24 17.37 -2.19
C LYS A 79 8.13 16.79 -0.77
N GLU A 80 7.80 15.52 -0.65
CA GLU A 80 7.40 14.96 0.64
C GLU A 80 8.51 14.17 1.33
N VAL A 81 9.50 13.64 0.59
CA VAL A 81 10.52 12.74 1.17
C VAL A 81 11.32 13.40 2.29
N GLU A 82 11.74 14.65 2.12
CA GLU A 82 12.44 15.37 3.20
C GLU A 82 11.54 15.62 4.43
N ALA A 83 10.24 15.84 4.20
CA ALA A 83 9.28 16.01 5.30
C ALA A 83 9.02 14.69 6.03
N LEU A 84 8.98 13.58 5.31
CA LEU A 84 8.88 12.23 5.89
C LEU A 84 10.12 11.94 6.75
N ASP A 85 11.31 12.22 6.25
CA ASP A 85 12.57 12.02 6.97
C ASP A 85 12.60 12.83 8.28
N LYS A 86 12.27 14.12 8.22
CA LYS A 86 12.21 15.00 9.41
C LYS A 86 11.21 14.53 10.47
N LYS A 87 10.16 13.81 10.06
CA LYS A 87 9.17 13.21 10.97
C LYS A 87 9.54 11.81 11.46
N GLY A 88 10.74 11.32 11.14
CA GLY A 88 11.17 9.98 11.52
C GLY A 88 10.44 8.85 10.80
N ILE A 89 9.84 9.11 9.64
CA ILE A 89 9.07 8.14 8.88
C ILE A 89 9.99 7.35 7.95
N LYS A 90 9.97 6.03 8.06
CA LYS A 90 10.65 5.11 7.15
C LYS A 90 9.81 4.89 5.90
N PHE A 91 10.32 5.30 4.74
CA PHE A 91 9.62 5.14 3.47
C PHE A 91 10.02 3.85 2.76
N ARG A 92 9.05 3.13 2.19
CA ARG A 92 9.25 1.89 1.42
C ARG A 92 8.32 1.86 0.22
N VAL A 93 8.75 1.12 -0.81
CA VAL A 93 7.91 0.83 -1.99
C VAL A 93 7.94 -0.66 -2.30
N VAL A 94 6.78 -1.26 -2.47
CA VAL A 94 6.59 -2.64 -2.94
C VAL A 94 5.90 -2.64 -4.31
N GLY A 95 6.18 -3.67 -5.11
CA GLY A 95 5.63 -3.88 -6.45
C GLY A 95 6.67 -3.84 -7.56
N ASP A 96 6.20 -3.90 -8.81
CA ASP A 96 7.05 -4.07 -9.98
C ASP A 96 7.77 -2.78 -10.39
N ARG A 97 8.96 -2.59 -9.88
CA ARG A 97 9.83 -1.45 -10.24
C ARG A 97 10.32 -1.49 -11.70
N GLN A 98 10.32 -2.67 -12.34
CA GLN A 98 10.80 -2.79 -13.74
C GLN A 98 9.87 -2.12 -14.75
N ARG A 99 8.62 -1.87 -14.37
CA ARG A 99 7.64 -1.17 -15.20
C ARG A 99 7.61 0.34 -14.97
N LEU A 100 8.30 0.82 -13.93
CA LEU A 100 8.43 2.24 -13.64
C LEU A 100 9.58 2.84 -14.45
N ASP A 101 9.48 4.13 -14.78
CA ASP A 101 10.56 4.85 -15.44
C ASP A 101 11.82 4.89 -14.54
N CYS A 102 13.00 4.87 -15.15
CA CYS A 102 14.27 4.79 -14.44
C CYS A 102 14.45 5.92 -13.39
N ASP A 103 14.03 7.14 -13.73
CA ASP A 103 14.11 8.28 -12.83
C ASP A 103 13.25 8.09 -11.57
N ILE A 104 12.05 7.51 -11.71
CA ILE A 104 11.18 7.18 -10.57
C ILE A 104 11.85 6.13 -9.68
N VAL A 105 12.46 5.11 -10.28
CA VAL A 105 13.17 4.06 -9.52
C VAL A 105 14.36 4.65 -8.74
N GLU A 106 15.11 5.58 -9.34
CA GLU A 106 16.21 6.29 -8.68
C GLU A 106 15.70 7.15 -7.52
N MET A 107 14.61 7.89 -7.72
CA MET A 107 13.98 8.70 -6.68
C MET A 107 13.49 7.85 -5.50
N ILE A 108 12.84 6.72 -5.78
CA ILE A 108 12.38 5.76 -4.77
C ILE A 108 13.59 5.23 -3.97
N THR A 109 14.64 4.79 -4.66
CA THR A 109 15.85 4.23 -4.04
C THR A 109 16.54 5.26 -3.12
N SER A 110 16.59 6.51 -3.57
CA SER A 110 17.15 7.62 -2.79
C SER A 110 16.31 7.93 -1.55
N ALA A 111 14.97 7.92 -1.69
CA ALA A 111 14.04 8.12 -0.59
C ALA A 111 14.13 7.01 0.46
N GLU A 112 14.15 5.75 0.02
CA GLU A 112 14.31 4.59 0.90
C GLU A 112 15.64 4.60 1.67
N LYS A 113 16.71 5.07 1.01
CA LYS A 113 18.03 5.20 1.63
C LYS A 113 18.07 6.34 2.65
N LEU A 114 17.51 7.50 2.30
CA LEU A 114 17.48 8.67 3.19
C LEU A 114 16.74 8.35 4.50
N THR A 115 15.63 7.62 4.41
CA THR A 115 14.74 7.33 5.54
C THR A 115 15.01 5.97 6.20
N ALA A 116 16.14 5.31 5.88
CA ALA A 116 16.39 3.92 6.26
C ALA A 116 16.39 3.68 7.78
N ASP A 117 16.92 4.63 8.55
CA ASP A 117 17.12 4.53 9.99
C ASP A 117 15.94 5.08 10.81
N ASN A 118 14.92 5.60 10.14
CA ASN A 118 13.73 6.13 10.79
C ASN A 118 12.86 5.01 11.38
N ALA A 119 12.12 5.30 12.46
CA ALA A 119 11.38 4.28 13.23
C ALA A 119 10.02 4.74 13.77
N GLU A 120 9.60 5.99 13.54
CA GLU A 120 8.32 6.51 14.05
C GLU A 120 7.11 5.84 13.38
N LEU A 121 7.16 5.70 12.06
CA LEU A 121 6.16 5.04 11.22
C LEU A 121 6.86 4.43 10.01
N THR A 122 6.50 3.22 9.63
CA THR A 122 6.87 2.67 8.32
C THR A 122 5.76 2.92 7.31
N LEU A 123 5.97 3.87 6.40
CA LEU A 123 5.07 4.14 5.28
C LEU A 123 5.47 3.33 4.06
N THR A 124 4.62 2.43 3.61
CA THR A 124 4.81 1.63 2.39
C THR A 124 3.86 2.08 1.30
N LEU A 125 4.38 2.40 0.12
CA LEU A 125 3.56 2.59 -1.07
C LEU A 125 3.59 1.33 -1.94
N ALA A 126 2.43 0.73 -2.20
CA ALA A 126 2.28 -0.34 -3.18
C ALA A 126 2.10 0.29 -4.57
N LEU A 127 3.15 0.22 -5.40
CA LEU A 127 3.23 0.82 -6.74
C LEU A 127 3.46 -0.27 -7.80
N SER A 128 2.68 -0.25 -8.88
CA SER A 128 2.70 -1.33 -9.88
C SER A 128 2.53 -2.70 -9.23
N TYR A 129 1.77 -2.73 -8.13
CA TYR A 129 1.62 -3.89 -7.25
C TYR A 129 0.39 -4.73 -7.62
N GLY A 130 0.49 -6.04 -7.40
CA GLY A 130 -0.62 -6.98 -7.48
C GLY A 130 -0.31 -8.27 -6.73
N GLY A 131 -1.17 -8.66 -5.78
CA GLY A 131 -0.95 -9.83 -4.90
C GLY A 131 -0.78 -11.15 -5.66
N ARG A 132 -1.53 -11.37 -6.75
CA ARG A 132 -1.35 -12.57 -7.60
C ARG A 132 0.05 -12.62 -8.21
N ARG A 133 0.59 -11.47 -8.62
CA ARG A 133 1.95 -11.38 -9.13
C ARG A 133 2.97 -11.61 -8.01
N ALA A 134 2.82 -10.98 -6.86
CA ALA A 134 3.69 -11.17 -5.71
C ALA A 134 3.80 -12.65 -5.33
N ILE A 135 2.66 -13.37 -5.27
CA ILE A 135 2.59 -14.80 -5.04
C ILE A 135 3.32 -15.59 -6.14
N SER A 136 3.07 -15.28 -7.41
CA SER A 136 3.73 -15.94 -8.53
C SER A 136 5.24 -15.74 -8.54
N ASP A 137 5.71 -14.55 -8.18
CA ASP A 137 7.14 -14.23 -8.14
C ASP A 137 7.82 -14.88 -6.92
N ALA A 138 7.15 -14.99 -5.78
CA ALA A 138 7.61 -15.78 -4.63
C ALA A 138 7.77 -17.27 -5.00
N ALA A 139 6.76 -17.85 -5.65
CA ALA A 139 6.82 -19.24 -6.14
C ALA A 139 7.99 -19.46 -7.11
N LYS A 140 8.24 -18.53 -8.05
CA LYS A 140 9.39 -18.59 -8.95
C LYS A 140 10.72 -18.54 -8.19
N LYS A 141 10.84 -17.68 -7.17
CA LYS A 141 12.07 -17.61 -6.34
C LYS A 141 12.35 -18.96 -5.67
N LEU A 142 11.35 -19.58 -5.06
CA LEU A 142 11.49 -20.89 -4.42
C LEU A 142 11.81 -21.99 -5.45
N ALA A 143 11.12 -22.02 -6.58
CA ALA A 143 11.41 -22.98 -7.68
C ALA A 143 12.85 -22.83 -8.19
N MET A 144 13.38 -21.62 -8.30
CA MET A 144 14.78 -21.38 -8.68
C MET A 144 15.77 -21.88 -7.63
N GLN A 145 15.48 -21.79 -6.34
CA GLN A 145 16.31 -22.37 -5.27
C GLN A 145 16.32 -23.89 -5.36
N VAL A 146 15.17 -24.52 -5.63
CA VAL A 146 15.07 -25.96 -5.86
C VAL A 146 15.88 -26.37 -7.09
N TYR A 147 15.72 -25.66 -8.20
CA TYR A 147 16.48 -25.93 -9.44
C TYR A 147 17.99 -25.83 -9.21
N LYS A 148 18.45 -24.87 -8.42
CA LYS A 148 19.85 -24.70 -8.02
C LYS A 148 20.33 -25.71 -6.94
N ARG A 149 19.49 -26.65 -6.51
CA ARG A 149 19.73 -27.59 -5.42
C ARG A 149 20.09 -26.92 -4.08
N GLN A 150 19.61 -25.73 -3.84
CA GLN A 150 19.76 -24.97 -2.60
C GLN A 150 18.62 -25.22 -1.61
N LEU A 151 17.53 -25.85 -2.09
CA LEU A 151 16.32 -26.14 -1.33
C LEU A 151 15.72 -27.47 -1.79
N ASN A 152 15.28 -28.31 -0.84
CA ASN A 152 14.50 -29.51 -1.15
C ASN A 152 13.03 -29.10 -1.31
N PRO A 153 12.30 -29.54 -2.37
CA PRO A 153 10.88 -29.25 -2.55
C PRO A 153 10.00 -29.60 -1.34
N ASN A 154 10.35 -30.68 -0.62
CA ASN A 154 9.60 -31.15 0.55
C ASN A 154 9.82 -30.28 1.81
N GLU A 155 10.78 -29.38 1.79
CA GLU A 155 11.06 -28.42 2.87
C GLU A 155 10.32 -27.10 2.68
N ILE A 156 9.68 -26.88 1.53
CA ILE A 156 8.92 -25.66 1.27
C ILE A 156 7.73 -25.60 2.23
N CYS A 157 7.73 -24.61 3.11
CA CYS A 157 6.68 -24.35 4.08
C CYS A 157 6.17 -22.92 3.94
N GLU A 158 5.10 -22.61 4.67
CA GLU A 158 4.45 -21.29 4.68
C GLU A 158 5.43 -20.17 5.07
N GLU A 159 6.26 -20.40 6.07
CA GLU A 159 7.29 -19.43 6.51
C GLU A 159 8.30 -19.12 5.40
N MET A 160 8.76 -20.14 4.68
CA MET A 160 9.68 -19.94 3.55
C MET A 160 9.01 -19.18 2.41
N PHE A 161 7.71 -19.42 2.20
CA PHE A 161 6.95 -18.69 1.21
C PHE A 161 6.82 -17.21 1.60
N ASN A 162 6.52 -16.92 2.86
CA ASN A 162 6.52 -15.59 3.45
C ASN A 162 7.86 -14.87 3.21
N GLN A 163 8.98 -15.54 3.50
CA GLN A 163 10.31 -14.98 3.27
C GLN A 163 10.65 -14.75 1.79
N ALA A 164 9.95 -15.40 0.86
CA ALA A 164 10.11 -15.19 -0.57
C ALA A 164 9.31 -14.00 -1.11
N LEU A 165 8.26 -13.56 -0.40
CA LEU A 165 7.47 -12.37 -0.76
C LEU A 165 8.31 -11.09 -0.66
N GLU A 166 7.92 -10.07 -1.40
CA GLU A 166 8.54 -8.74 -1.31
C GLU A 166 8.12 -7.97 -0.05
N THR A 167 7.01 -8.36 0.54
CA THR A 167 6.39 -7.80 1.76
C THR A 167 6.96 -8.37 3.06
N LYS A 168 7.89 -9.33 3.00
CA LYS A 168 8.51 -10.00 4.16
C LYS A 168 9.14 -9.09 5.21
N MET A 169 9.29 -7.80 4.90
CA MET A 169 9.99 -6.82 5.76
C MET A 169 9.09 -6.18 6.81
N PHE A 170 7.79 -6.43 6.75
CA PHE A 170 6.80 -5.92 7.68
C PHE A 170 5.77 -7.00 8.01
N PRO A 171 5.08 -6.89 9.16
CA PRO A 171 4.08 -7.86 9.58
C PRO A 171 2.84 -7.85 8.67
N ASP A 172 2.01 -8.88 8.81
CA ASP A 172 0.71 -8.95 8.13
C ASP A 172 -0.23 -7.87 8.67
N PRO A 173 -1.05 -7.22 7.83
CA PRO A 173 -1.91 -6.15 8.28
C PRO A 173 -3.00 -6.64 9.23
N ASP A 174 -3.13 -5.96 10.36
CA ASP A 174 -4.23 -6.16 11.30
C ASP A 174 -5.56 -5.69 10.71
N LEU A 175 -5.54 -4.54 10.03
CA LEU A 175 -6.70 -3.85 9.51
C LEU A 175 -6.51 -3.44 8.06
N VAL A 176 -7.48 -3.79 7.21
CA VAL A 176 -7.58 -3.29 5.84
C VAL A 176 -8.77 -2.35 5.74
N ILE A 177 -8.50 -1.10 5.39
CA ILE A 177 -9.52 -0.08 5.16
C ILE A 177 -9.77 0.06 3.66
N ARG A 178 -11.02 -0.13 3.24
CA ARG A 178 -11.44 0.12 1.87
C ARG A 178 -12.42 1.28 1.81
N THR A 179 -12.03 2.32 1.10
CA THR A 179 -12.83 3.52 0.83
C THR A 179 -13.82 3.34 -0.32
N SER A 180 -14.68 4.32 -0.58
CA SER A 180 -15.66 4.38 -1.68
C SER A 180 -16.85 3.42 -1.61
N GLY A 181 -17.15 2.81 -0.46
CA GLY A 181 -18.24 1.84 -0.32
C GLY A 181 -18.02 0.51 -1.08
N GLU A 182 -16.86 0.35 -1.73
CA GLU A 182 -16.50 -0.84 -2.48
C GLU A 182 -16.07 -1.98 -1.55
N LYS A 183 -16.67 -3.17 -1.72
CA LYS A 183 -16.46 -4.32 -0.84
C LYS A 183 -15.66 -5.43 -1.54
N ARG A 184 -14.46 -5.08 -2.03
CA ARG A 184 -13.53 -6.02 -2.68
C ARG A 184 -12.08 -5.66 -2.38
N ILE A 185 -11.19 -6.66 -2.34
CA ILE A 185 -9.77 -6.47 -2.03
C ILE A 185 -8.95 -6.00 -3.25
N SER A 186 -9.45 -6.17 -4.47
CA SER A 186 -8.84 -5.70 -5.73
C SER A 186 -7.39 -6.13 -5.91
N ASN A 187 -7.07 -7.39 -5.66
CA ASN A 187 -5.73 -7.95 -5.82
C ASN A 187 -4.66 -7.30 -4.91
N PHE A 188 -5.07 -6.67 -3.80
CA PHE A 188 -4.18 -6.04 -2.83
C PHE A 188 -3.80 -7.02 -1.72
N MET A 189 -2.51 -7.21 -1.46
CA MET A 189 -1.92 -7.98 -0.35
C MET A 189 -2.67 -9.29 -0.03
N LEU A 190 -2.87 -10.15 -1.06
CA LEU A 190 -3.75 -11.33 -0.95
C LEU A 190 -3.26 -12.35 0.07
N TRP A 191 -1.96 -12.55 0.17
CA TRP A 191 -1.34 -13.47 1.12
C TRP A 191 -1.38 -12.90 2.53
N GLU A 192 -0.97 -11.67 2.66
CA GLU A 192 -0.78 -10.97 3.92
C GLU A 192 -2.12 -10.67 4.62
N CYS A 193 -3.20 -10.49 3.85
CA CYS A 193 -4.53 -10.19 4.38
C CYS A 193 -5.30 -11.43 4.85
N ALA A 194 -4.68 -12.61 4.94
CA ALA A 194 -5.37 -13.86 5.28
C ALA A 194 -6.14 -13.80 6.61
N TYR A 195 -5.63 -13.04 7.58
CA TYR A 195 -6.24 -12.85 8.91
C TYR A 195 -6.57 -11.40 9.25
N SER A 196 -6.50 -10.50 8.27
CA SER A 196 -6.83 -9.09 8.46
C SER A 196 -8.32 -8.88 8.69
N GLU A 197 -8.64 -7.92 9.55
CA GLU A 197 -10.00 -7.39 9.66
C GLU A 197 -10.26 -6.36 8.56
N PHE A 198 -11.48 -6.29 8.05
CA PHE A 198 -11.86 -5.35 7.00
C PHE A 198 -12.85 -4.31 7.52
N VAL A 199 -12.56 -3.04 7.23
CA VAL A 199 -13.49 -1.92 7.43
C VAL A 199 -13.76 -1.25 6.08
N PHE A 200 -15.04 -1.18 5.71
CA PHE A 200 -15.49 -0.57 4.46
C PHE A 200 -16.13 0.79 4.76
N ILE A 201 -15.64 1.83 4.12
CA ILE A 201 -16.04 3.22 4.35
C ILE A 201 -16.57 3.82 3.06
N ASP A 202 -17.70 4.53 3.13
CA ASP A 202 -18.33 5.15 1.96
C ASP A 202 -17.58 6.40 1.49
N THR A 203 -16.81 7.04 2.37
CA THR A 203 -15.96 8.20 2.04
C THR A 203 -14.99 7.87 0.91
N LEU A 204 -14.95 8.72 -0.11
CA LEU A 204 -13.99 8.61 -1.20
C LEU A 204 -12.59 9.06 -0.72
N TRP A 205 -11.53 8.42 -1.20
CA TRP A 205 -10.16 8.69 -0.75
C TRP A 205 -9.78 10.18 -0.69
N PRO A 206 -10.07 11.04 -1.70
CA PRO A 206 -9.69 12.44 -1.61
C PRO A 206 -10.38 13.24 -0.49
N ASP A 207 -11.45 12.71 0.07
CA ASP A 207 -12.21 13.31 1.18
C ASP A 207 -11.96 12.58 2.51
N PHE A 208 -11.17 11.51 2.51
CA PHE A 208 -10.80 10.74 3.70
C PHE A 208 -9.94 11.58 4.64
N CYS A 209 -10.20 11.50 5.94
CA CYS A 209 -9.56 12.34 6.93
C CYS A 209 -9.27 11.59 8.24
N HIS A 210 -8.68 12.29 9.21
CA HIS A 210 -8.37 11.76 10.54
C HIS A 210 -9.58 11.07 11.21
N LYS A 211 -10.78 11.66 11.08
CA LYS A 211 -12.00 11.09 11.70
C LYS A 211 -12.35 9.72 11.11
N ASP A 212 -12.19 9.55 9.81
CA ASP A 212 -12.47 8.27 9.14
C ASP A 212 -11.48 7.20 9.58
N LEU A 213 -10.18 7.54 9.67
CA LEU A 213 -9.13 6.63 10.15
C LEU A 213 -9.37 6.24 11.61
N SER A 214 -9.61 7.21 12.48
CA SER A 214 -9.90 6.98 13.90
C SER A 214 -11.15 6.13 14.08
N ALA A 215 -12.22 6.36 13.30
CA ALA A 215 -13.44 5.57 13.35
C ALA A 215 -13.17 4.10 12.94
N ALA A 216 -12.38 3.88 11.88
CA ALA A 216 -12.00 2.53 11.45
C ALA A 216 -11.18 1.78 12.49
N ILE A 217 -10.22 2.44 13.14
CA ILE A 217 -9.41 1.86 14.22
C ILE A 217 -10.29 1.54 15.44
N ASN A 218 -11.22 2.43 15.81
CA ASN A 218 -12.14 2.20 16.91
C ASN A 218 -13.09 1.01 16.63
N GLU A 219 -13.59 0.89 15.39
CA GLU A 219 -14.38 -0.26 14.96
C GLU A 219 -13.58 -1.56 15.08
N TYR A 220 -12.34 -1.56 14.57
CA TYR A 220 -11.43 -2.69 14.68
C TYR A 220 -11.16 -3.07 16.14
N SER A 221 -10.84 -2.11 17.00
CA SER A 221 -10.53 -2.33 18.42
C SER A 221 -11.70 -2.90 19.22
N GLY A 222 -12.93 -2.65 18.76
CA GLY A 222 -14.14 -3.22 19.36
C GLY A 222 -14.43 -4.68 18.95
N ARG A 223 -13.68 -5.23 17.98
CA ARG A 223 -13.88 -6.59 17.47
C ARG A 223 -13.12 -7.63 18.29
N ASN A 224 -13.70 -8.81 18.45
CA ASN A 224 -13.08 -9.96 19.14
C ASN A 224 -12.44 -10.90 18.10
N ARG A 225 -11.12 -10.92 18.00
CA ARG A 225 -10.36 -11.81 17.08
C ARG A 225 -10.24 -13.20 17.71
N ARG A 226 -10.82 -14.22 17.07
CA ARG A 226 -10.88 -15.59 17.62
C ARG A 226 -9.80 -16.53 17.06
N PHE A 227 -9.15 -16.21 15.96
CA PHE A 227 -8.11 -17.03 15.31
C PHE A 227 -8.44 -18.53 15.25
N GLY A 228 -9.72 -18.89 15.00
CA GLY A 228 -10.18 -20.27 14.94
C GLY A 228 -10.40 -20.96 16.28
N SER A 229 -10.17 -20.30 17.43
CA SER A 229 -10.49 -20.86 18.73
C SER A 229 -11.98 -20.69 19.09
N SER A 230 -12.61 -21.77 19.53
CA SER A 230 -13.92 -21.71 20.19
C SER A 230 -13.71 -21.29 21.64
N ILE A 231 -14.42 -20.26 22.09
CA ILE A 231 -14.57 -19.96 23.52
C ILE A 231 -15.69 -20.85 24.05
#